data_221ed340418d5461098cf7930b617622
#
_entry.id   221ed340418d5461098cf7930b617622
#
_cell.length_a   1.000
_cell.length_b   1.000
_cell.length_c   1.000
_cell.angle_alpha   90.00
_cell.angle_beta   90.00
_cell.angle_gamma   90.00
#
_symmetry.space_group_name_H-M   'P 1'
#
loop_
_entity.id
_entity.type
_entity.pdbx_description
1 polymer ?
#
loop_
_entity_poly.entity_id
_entity_poly.type
_entity_poly.pdbx_seq_one_letter_code
_entity_poly.pdbx_strand_id
1 'polypeptide(L)'
;MKRFPRSLLLSVILTALQFPGAQAYAPLGHEIVGAIADERLANKATATKIRALLDGLSLEKASVIADEIKGWDKKGADDPRSFHYSAHRNIDRQLRDFWRANPPPRSGANPGAPSHHWFHYTDVPVVPAQRYRDGHAGRSKWDIVHMIPFCVQILQGRVPEQNERRITKAVALILLAHYVADIHQPLHVGAEYFDQQGRVADPDKDKSALRDEGGNTFTLELSDEPPRRRGIHKKKLHGFWDYDAVNALFLQEPGTLRKGDMQTLIEPHKKELIRELATQEPNNWRMPPNVPVDSYAEIWADEILPIAREAYARLQFIDVHPQQEEDRILAAGEAVEKPAANHGVYHVWATNVVRDELHKAGWRLADLLEKIL
;
A
#
# COMPACT_ATOMS: atom_id res chain seq x y z
N MET A 1 38.43 -50.53 10.99
CA MET A 1 38.17 -49.08 11.21
C MET A 1 37.56 -48.54 9.95
N LYS A 2 36.21 -48.34 9.94
CA LYS A 2 35.46 -47.78 8.80
C LYS A 2 35.16 -46.34 9.13
N ARG A 3 35.61 -45.38 8.29
CA ARG A 3 35.34 -43.95 8.40
C ARG A 3 33.99 -43.65 7.74
N PHE A 4 33.07 -43.03 8.47
CA PHE A 4 31.81 -42.44 7.96
C PHE A 4 32.07 -41.02 7.42
N PRO A 5 31.46 -40.64 6.29
CA PRO A 5 31.55 -39.27 5.81
C PRO A 5 30.60 -38.34 6.61
N ARG A 6 31.13 -37.18 7.01
CA ARG A 6 30.36 -36.10 7.60
C ARG A 6 29.55 -35.41 6.51
N SER A 7 28.24 -35.53 6.58
CA SER A 7 27.32 -34.73 5.78
C SER A 7 27.33 -33.27 6.27
N LEU A 8 27.74 -32.37 5.39
CA LEU A 8 27.61 -30.92 5.59
C LEU A 8 26.14 -30.55 5.37
N LEU A 9 25.42 -30.19 6.45
CA LEU A 9 24.14 -29.54 6.36
C LEU A 9 24.40 -28.06 6.01
N LEU A 10 24.09 -27.67 4.78
CA LEU A 10 24.06 -26.28 4.35
C LEU A 10 22.79 -25.63 4.92
N SER A 11 22.92 -24.91 6.03
CA SER A 11 21.85 -24.05 6.54
C SER A 11 21.72 -22.82 5.65
N VAL A 12 20.69 -22.81 4.80
CA VAL A 12 20.29 -21.58 4.09
C VAL A 12 19.66 -20.64 5.11
N ILE A 13 20.42 -19.66 5.54
CA ILE A 13 19.91 -18.53 6.33
C ILE A 13 19.16 -17.61 5.35
N LEU A 14 17.83 -17.72 5.32
CA LEU A 14 16.98 -16.72 4.69
C LEU A 14 16.96 -15.49 5.61
N THR A 15 17.86 -14.54 5.37
CA THR A 15 17.78 -13.21 5.96
C THR A 15 16.59 -12.50 5.33
N ALA A 16 15.53 -12.30 6.10
CA ALA A 16 14.46 -11.38 5.74
C ALA A 16 15.09 -9.98 5.60
N LEU A 17 15.20 -9.51 4.37
CA LEU A 17 15.66 -8.17 4.04
C LEU A 17 14.51 -7.22 4.41
N GLN A 18 14.66 -6.48 5.50
CA GLN A 18 13.83 -5.30 5.78
C GLN A 18 14.20 -4.24 4.76
N PHE A 19 13.25 -3.88 3.90
CA PHE A 19 13.39 -2.78 2.97
C PHE A 19 12.88 -1.50 3.65
N PRO A 20 13.66 -0.44 3.79
CA PRO A 20 13.15 0.88 4.12
C PRO A 20 12.62 1.50 2.82
N GLY A 21 11.33 1.56 2.67
CA GLY A 21 10.61 2.20 1.59
C GLY A 21 9.13 2.12 1.93
N ALA A 22 8.37 3.17 1.70
CA ALA A 22 6.92 3.13 1.87
C ALA A 22 6.38 1.92 1.10
N GLN A 23 5.98 0.90 1.83
CA GLN A 23 5.23 -0.24 1.32
C GLN A 23 3.80 0.03 1.75
N ALA A 24 2.91 0.05 0.80
CA ALA A 24 1.47 -0.02 0.99
C ALA A 24 1.10 -1.20 1.89
N TYR A 25 -0.17 -1.37 2.23
CA TYR A 25 -0.60 -2.51 3.03
C TYR A 25 0.31 -3.70 2.82
N ALA A 26 0.96 -4.21 3.89
CA ALA A 26 1.87 -5.35 3.80
C ALA A 26 1.30 -6.42 2.87
N PRO A 27 2.09 -7.29 2.27
CA PRO A 27 1.61 -8.30 1.33
C PRO A 27 0.30 -8.95 1.74
N LEU A 28 0.11 -9.14 3.05
CA LEU A 28 -1.09 -9.73 3.62
C LEU A 28 -2.37 -8.91 3.36
N GLY A 29 -2.32 -7.59 3.49
CA GLY A 29 -3.49 -6.72 3.22
C GLY A 29 -3.87 -6.73 1.73
N HIS A 30 -2.88 -6.64 0.83
CA HIS A 30 -3.10 -6.76 -0.61
C HIS A 30 -3.65 -8.13 -0.99
N GLU A 31 -3.09 -9.21 -0.45
CA GLU A 31 -3.59 -10.58 -0.67
C GLU A 31 -5.06 -10.71 -0.25
N ILE A 32 -5.46 -10.13 0.89
CA ILE A 32 -6.84 -10.16 1.36
C ILE A 32 -7.78 -9.46 0.35
N VAL A 33 -7.43 -8.26 -0.10
CA VAL A 33 -8.22 -7.51 -1.09
C VAL A 33 -8.35 -8.28 -2.41
N GLY A 34 -7.24 -8.78 -2.93
CA GLY A 34 -7.22 -9.59 -4.15
C GLY A 34 -8.03 -10.88 -4.03
N ALA A 35 -7.92 -11.58 -2.89
CA ALA A 35 -8.64 -12.82 -2.64
C ALA A 35 -10.15 -12.61 -2.46
N ILE A 36 -10.58 -11.54 -1.79
CA ILE A 36 -12.01 -11.17 -1.72
C ILE A 36 -12.55 -10.94 -3.13
N ALA A 37 -11.81 -10.24 -3.99
CA ALA A 37 -12.22 -10.01 -5.37
C ALA A 37 -12.25 -11.31 -6.18
N ASP A 38 -11.30 -12.23 -6.02
CA ASP A 38 -11.28 -13.55 -6.66
C ASP A 38 -12.52 -14.36 -6.26
N GLU A 39 -12.89 -14.44 -4.98
CA GLU A 39 -14.06 -15.14 -4.46
C GLU A 39 -15.35 -14.57 -5.06
N ARG A 40 -15.49 -13.25 -5.11
CA ARG A 40 -16.67 -12.56 -5.64
C ARG A 40 -16.85 -12.73 -7.14
N LEU A 41 -15.76 -12.91 -7.87
CA LEU A 41 -15.73 -13.08 -9.32
C LEU A 41 -15.71 -14.54 -9.75
N ALA A 42 -15.58 -15.52 -8.85
CA ALA A 42 -15.30 -16.92 -9.15
C ALA A 42 -16.20 -17.52 -10.25
N ASN A 43 -17.49 -17.18 -10.26
CA ASN A 43 -18.49 -17.68 -11.19
C ASN A 43 -18.88 -16.67 -12.30
N LYS A 44 -18.06 -15.63 -12.51
CA LYS A 44 -18.31 -14.58 -13.50
C LYS A 44 -17.46 -14.81 -14.76
N ALA A 45 -17.95 -14.35 -15.89
CA ALA A 45 -17.16 -14.34 -17.14
C ALA A 45 -15.86 -13.51 -16.99
N THR A 46 -15.91 -12.47 -16.18
CA THR A 46 -14.78 -11.60 -15.85
C THR A 46 -13.60 -12.38 -15.26
N ALA A 47 -13.82 -13.40 -14.41
CA ALA A 47 -12.74 -14.24 -13.88
C ALA A 47 -11.94 -14.96 -14.98
N THR A 48 -12.58 -15.37 -16.06
CA THR A 48 -11.88 -15.99 -17.20
C THR A 48 -11.00 -14.99 -17.93
N LYS A 49 -11.47 -13.74 -18.12
CA LYS A 49 -10.69 -12.67 -18.74
C LYS A 49 -9.50 -12.27 -17.88
N ILE A 50 -9.67 -12.17 -16.56
CA ILE A 50 -8.62 -11.90 -15.59
C ILE A 50 -7.52 -12.96 -15.68
N ARG A 51 -7.89 -14.25 -15.61
CA ARG A 51 -6.92 -15.36 -15.71
C ARG A 51 -6.16 -15.35 -17.02
N ALA A 52 -6.81 -15.02 -18.13
CA ALA A 52 -6.15 -14.91 -19.42
C ALA A 52 -5.15 -13.76 -19.47
N LEU A 53 -5.50 -12.59 -18.92
CA LEU A 53 -4.61 -11.42 -18.85
C LEU A 53 -3.41 -11.66 -17.92
N LEU A 54 -3.61 -12.36 -16.80
CA LEU A 54 -2.60 -12.58 -15.76
C LEU A 54 -1.82 -13.91 -15.95
N ASP A 55 -1.93 -14.56 -17.11
CA ASP A 55 -1.24 -15.84 -17.38
C ASP A 55 -1.53 -16.89 -16.28
N GLY A 56 -2.76 -16.94 -15.81
CA GLY A 56 -3.24 -17.85 -14.77
C GLY A 56 -3.06 -17.40 -13.32
N LEU A 57 -2.38 -16.30 -13.05
CA LEU A 57 -2.30 -15.74 -11.69
C LEU A 57 -3.68 -15.31 -11.18
N SER A 58 -3.92 -15.50 -9.88
CA SER A 58 -5.07 -14.96 -9.17
C SER A 58 -4.89 -13.46 -8.87
N LEU A 59 -5.98 -12.75 -8.58
CA LEU A 59 -5.89 -11.37 -8.08
C LEU A 59 -5.18 -11.31 -6.72
N GLU A 60 -5.36 -12.33 -5.85
CA GLU A 60 -4.61 -12.46 -4.61
C GLU A 60 -3.09 -12.37 -4.86
N LYS A 61 -2.57 -13.09 -5.85
CA LYS A 61 -1.14 -13.07 -6.16
C LYS A 61 -0.71 -11.85 -6.97
N ALA A 62 -1.57 -11.35 -7.83
CA ALA A 62 -1.28 -10.16 -8.64
C ALA A 62 -1.18 -8.88 -7.78
N SER A 63 -2.00 -8.79 -6.73
CA SER A 63 -2.08 -7.58 -5.89
C SER A 63 -0.80 -7.24 -5.12
N VAL A 64 0.12 -8.18 -4.91
CA VAL A 64 1.39 -7.91 -4.22
C VAL A 64 2.54 -7.56 -5.16
N ILE A 65 2.39 -7.79 -6.46
CA ILE A 65 3.48 -7.69 -7.45
C ILE A 65 4.03 -6.26 -7.56
N ALA A 66 3.19 -5.22 -7.45
CA ALA A 66 3.63 -3.83 -7.56
C ALA A 66 4.66 -3.46 -6.47
N ASP A 67 4.53 -4.04 -5.28
CA ASP A 67 5.53 -3.88 -4.21
C ASP A 67 6.73 -4.84 -4.37
N GLU A 68 6.50 -6.07 -4.82
CA GLU A 68 7.61 -7.01 -5.02
C GLU A 68 8.64 -6.48 -6.01
N ILE A 69 8.22 -5.81 -7.09
CA ILE A 69 9.15 -5.26 -8.10
C ILE A 69 10.03 -4.12 -7.57
N LYS A 70 9.69 -3.47 -6.44
CA LYS A 70 10.60 -2.56 -5.72
C LYS A 70 11.88 -3.28 -5.27
N GLY A 71 11.83 -4.61 -5.11
CA GLY A 71 13.03 -5.42 -4.88
C GLY A 71 14.09 -5.35 -5.98
N TRP A 72 13.71 -4.93 -7.21
CA TRP A 72 14.65 -4.71 -8.30
C TRP A 72 15.44 -3.39 -8.20
N ASP A 73 15.00 -2.45 -7.35
CA ASP A 73 15.58 -1.09 -7.29
C ASP A 73 17.05 -1.07 -6.88
N LYS A 74 17.45 -2.03 -6.04
CA LYS A 74 18.84 -2.12 -5.55
C LYS A 74 19.83 -2.60 -6.60
N LYS A 75 19.42 -3.53 -7.47
CA LYS A 75 20.32 -4.22 -8.42
C LYS A 75 19.95 -3.98 -9.87
N GLY A 76 18.72 -3.56 -10.12
CA GLY A 76 18.13 -3.49 -11.45
C GLY A 76 17.33 -4.75 -11.80
N ALA A 77 16.30 -4.59 -12.61
CA ALA A 77 15.45 -5.68 -13.06
C ALA A 77 16.25 -6.72 -13.90
N ASP A 78 17.30 -6.31 -14.58
CA ASP A 78 18.09 -7.17 -15.47
C ASP A 78 19.30 -7.84 -14.79
N ASP A 79 19.57 -7.56 -13.50
CA ASP A 79 20.63 -8.25 -12.76
C ASP A 79 20.27 -9.74 -12.62
N PRO A 80 21.18 -10.68 -12.95
CA PRO A 80 20.93 -12.11 -12.83
C PRO A 80 20.57 -12.59 -11.42
N ARG A 81 20.87 -11.78 -10.41
CA ARG A 81 20.55 -12.08 -9.00
C ARG A 81 19.18 -11.51 -8.58
N SER A 82 18.53 -10.74 -9.44
CA SER A 82 17.17 -10.27 -9.22
C SER A 82 16.18 -11.40 -9.44
N PHE A 83 15.10 -11.42 -8.67
CA PHE A 83 14.07 -12.46 -8.82
C PHE A 83 13.36 -12.36 -10.17
N HIS A 84 12.76 -13.46 -10.59
CA HIS A 84 12.01 -13.60 -11.83
C HIS A 84 10.70 -14.35 -11.59
N TYR A 85 9.64 -13.93 -12.26
CA TYR A 85 8.39 -14.70 -12.35
C TYR A 85 8.54 -15.80 -13.40
N SER A 86 9.42 -16.77 -13.13
CA SER A 86 9.84 -17.79 -14.10
C SER A 86 8.70 -18.64 -14.65
N ALA A 87 7.63 -18.87 -13.86
CA ALA A 87 6.43 -19.59 -14.28
C ALA A 87 5.53 -18.73 -15.19
N HIS A 88 5.69 -17.40 -15.19
CA HIS A 88 4.88 -16.42 -15.91
C HIS A 88 5.76 -15.48 -16.74
N ARG A 89 6.52 -16.06 -17.68
CA ARG A 89 7.58 -15.35 -18.45
C ARG A 89 7.08 -14.13 -19.20
N ASN A 90 5.83 -14.17 -19.69
CA ASN A 90 5.26 -13.02 -20.39
C ASN A 90 4.96 -11.86 -19.44
N ILE A 91 4.45 -12.16 -18.25
CA ILE A 91 4.25 -11.18 -17.16
C ILE A 91 5.60 -10.61 -16.71
N ASP A 92 6.61 -11.48 -16.44
CA ASP A 92 7.95 -11.05 -16.02
C ASP A 92 8.56 -10.04 -17.01
N ARG A 93 8.49 -10.32 -18.32
CA ARG A 93 8.99 -9.41 -19.35
C ARG A 93 8.27 -8.05 -19.32
N GLN A 94 6.93 -8.04 -19.25
CA GLN A 94 6.14 -6.82 -19.23
C GLN A 94 6.39 -5.98 -17.97
N LEU A 95 6.53 -6.61 -16.80
CA LEU A 95 6.88 -5.94 -15.56
C LEU A 95 8.27 -5.31 -15.61
N ARG A 96 9.24 -5.96 -16.25
CA ARG A 96 10.59 -5.39 -16.44
C ARG A 96 10.57 -4.21 -17.38
N ASP A 97 9.78 -4.27 -18.45
CA ASP A 97 9.61 -3.13 -19.37
C ASP A 97 8.93 -1.95 -18.65
N PHE A 98 7.91 -2.23 -17.82
CA PHE A 98 7.28 -1.23 -16.97
C PHE A 98 8.28 -0.62 -15.97
N TRP A 99 9.05 -1.45 -15.24
CA TRP A 99 10.03 -0.98 -14.27
C TRP A 99 11.12 -0.09 -14.92
N ARG A 100 11.62 -0.46 -16.09
CA ARG A 100 12.60 0.36 -16.84
C ARG A 100 12.03 1.71 -17.27
N ALA A 101 10.76 1.76 -17.64
CA ALA A 101 10.08 2.99 -18.06
C ALA A 101 9.72 3.90 -16.86
N ASN A 102 9.73 3.38 -15.65
CA ASN A 102 9.34 4.08 -14.42
C ASN A 102 10.35 3.78 -13.29
N PRO A 103 11.63 4.17 -13.47
CA PRO A 103 12.71 3.79 -12.56
C PRO A 103 12.48 4.34 -11.14
N PRO A 104 13.12 3.74 -10.12
CA PRO A 104 13.08 4.27 -8.77
C PRO A 104 13.63 5.70 -8.71
N PRO A 105 13.24 6.51 -7.70
CA PRO A 105 13.83 7.83 -7.49
C PRO A 105 15.34 7.68 -7.30
N ARG A 106 16.11 8.49 -8.01
CA ARG A 106 17.57 8.56 -7.84
C ARG A 106 17.98 10.02 -7.82
N SER A 107 18.94 10.37 -6.95
CA SER A 107 19.60 11.67 -6.98
C SER A 107 20.17 11.92 -8.38
N GLY A 108 19.77 13.02 -9.02
CA GLY A 108 20.16 13.36 -10.39
C GLY A 108 19.38 12.64 -11.50
N ALA A 109 18.38 11.82 -11.20
CA ALA A 109 17.48 11.30 -12.22
C ALA A 109 16.66 12.42 -12.88
N ASN A 110 16.28 12.22 -14.15
CA ASN A 110 15.51 13.21 -14.90
C ASN A 110 14.22 13.56 -14.15
N PRO A 111 14.06 14.80 -13.65
CA PRO A 111 12.89 15.19 -12.85
C PRO A 111 11.56 15.13 -13.62
N GLY A 112 11.60 14.87 -14.91
CA GLY A 112 10.41 14.67 -15.76
C GLY A 112 9.91 13.23 -15.86
N ALA A 113 10.69 12.23 -15.42
CA ALA A 113 10.27 10.83 -15.46
C ALA A 113 9.62 10.44 -14.13
N PRO A 114 8.34 9.99 -14.13
CA PRO A 114 7.72 9.52 -12.91
C PRO A 114 8.36 8.22 -12.44
N SER A 115 8.51 8.06 -11.14
CA SER A 115 8.89 6.80 -10.53
C SER A 115 7.66 5.94 -10.25
N HIS A 116 7.77 4.62 -10.41
CA HIS A 116 6.71 3.70 -10.00
C HIS A 116 6.39 3.80 -8.50
N HIS A 117 7.30 4.30 -7.67
CA HIS A 117 7.07 4.56 -6.24
C HIS A 117 5.97 5.60 -5.98
N TRP A 118 5.83 6.60 -6.87
CA TRP A 118 4.87 7.69 -6.68
C TRP A 118 3.43 7.29 -7.04
N PHE A 119 3.26 6.15 -7.70
CA PHE A 119 1.96 5.68 -8.18
C PHE A 119 1.07 5.11 -7.07
N HIS A 120 1.65 4.84 -5.90
CA HIS A 120 1.01 4.15 -4.77
C HIS A 120 0.24 5.07 -3.82
N TYR A 121 0.47 6.39 -3.88
CA TYR A 121 -0.03 7.30 -2.88
C TYR A 121 -0.30 8.70 -3.44
N THR A 122 -0.97 9.50 -2.62
CA THR A 122 -1.02 10.97 -2.70
C THR A 122 -0.87 11.51 -1.29
N ASP A 123 -0.37 12.75 -1.12
CA ASP A 123 -0.12 13.36 0.19
C ASP A 123 -1.06 14.55 0.41
N VAL A 124 -2.39 14.33 0.30
CA VAL A 124 -3.37 15.40 0.53
C VAL A 124 -3.24 15.90 1.97
N PRO A 125 -3.10 17.23 2.21
CA PRO A 125 -3.04 17.77 3.56
C PRO A 125 -4.27 17.37 4.38
N VAL A 126 -4.04 16.77 5.56
CA VAL A 126 -5.13 16.47 6.50
C VAL A 126 -5.59 17.71 7.25
N VAL A 127 -4.71 18.72 7.37
CA VAL A 127 -4.99 20.06 7.88
C VAL A 127 -4.49 21.11 6.87
N PRO A 128 -5.34 22.03 6.40
CA PRO A 128 -6.79 22.11 6.62
C PRO A 128 -7.55 20.96 5.97
N ALA A 129 -8.75 20.68 6.45
CA ALA A 129 -9.60 19.65 5.86
C ALA A 129 -9.94 19.98 4.39
N GLN A 130 -9.42 19.20 3.46
CA GLN A 130 -9.61 19.36 2.02
C GLN A 130 -10.20 18.09 1.41
N ARG A 131 -10.89 18.22 0.28
CA ARG A 131 -11.10 17.14 -0.68
C ARG A 131 -9.92 17.07 -1.63
N TYR A 132 -9.84 15.99 -2.38
CA TYR A 132 -8.74 15.82 -3.35
C TYR A 132 -8.63 17.00 -4.34
N ARG A 133 -9.74 17.58 -4.81
CA ARG A 133 -9.75 18.71 -5.77
C ARG A 133 -9.55 20.10 -5.17
N ASP A 134 -9.60 20.24 -3.85
CA ASP A 134 -9.66 21.57 -3.23
C ASP A 134 -8.31 22.29 -3.14
N GLY A 135 -7.19 21.59 -3.34
CA GLY A 135 -5.84 22.14 -3.23
C GLY A 135 -4.86 21.55 -4.25
N HIS A 136 -3.58 21.89 -4.09
CA HIS A 136 -2.52 21.45 -5.00
C HIS A 136 -1.40 20.67 -4.31
N ALA A 137 -1.13 20.97 -3.04
CA ALA A 137 -0.04 20.32 -2.31
C ALA A 137 -0.27 18.81 -2.19
N GLY A 138 0.79 18.03 -2.33
CA GLY A 138 0.80 16.58 -2.22
C GLY A 138 0.19 15.81 -3.38
N ARG A 139 -0.36 16.50 -4.39
CA ARG A 139 -1.01 15.90 -5.55
C ARG A 139 -0.09 15.91 -6.76
N SER A 140 -0.23 14.90 -7.61
CA SER A 140 0.50 14.88 -8.88
C SER A 140 -0.30 14.15 -9.96
N LYS A 141 0.00 14.42 -11.22
CA LYS A 141 -0.59 13.67 -12.35
C LYS A 141 -0.18 12.19 -12.41
N TRP A 142 0.69 11.75 -11.50
CA TRP A 142 1.20 10.40 -11.38
C TRP A 142 0.90 9.77 -10.01
N ASP A 143 0.06 10.42 -9.20
CA ASP A 143 -0.36 9.84 -7.94
C ASP A 143 -1.45 8.77 -8.15
N ILE A 144 -1.78 8.10 -7.07
CA ILE A 144 -2.72 6.97 -7.09
C ILE A 144 -4.10 7.33 -7.65
N VAL A 145 -4.56 8.58 -7.43
CA VAL A 145 -5.87 9.05 -7.91
C VAL A 145 -5.91 9.17 -9.44
N HIS A 146 -4.78 9.46 -10.06
CA HIS A 146 -4.62 9.50 -11.52
C HIS A 146 -4.24 8.15 -12.12
N MET A 147 -3.48 7.32 -11.39
CA MET A 147 -3.01 6.04 -11.91
C MET A 147 -4.10 4.97 -11.97
N ILE A 148 -5.06 4.98 -11.05
CA ILE A 148 -6.23 4.07 -11.12
C ILE A 148 -7.03 4.27 -12.41
N PRO A 149 -7.56 5.48 -12.74
CA PRO A 149 -8.26 5.68 -14.00
C PRO A 149 -7.37 5.45 -15.22
N PHE A 150 -6.07 5.71 -15.17
CA PHE A 150 -5.16 5.40 -16.27
C PHE A 150 -5.10 3.89 -16.54
N CYS A 151 -5.00 3.05 -15.51
CA CYS A 151 -5.09 1.59 -15.64
C CYS A 151 -6.45 1.14 -16.19
N VAL A 152 -7.55 1.74 -15.73
CA VAL A 152 -8.91 1.48 -16.25
C VAL A 152 -8.99 1.77 -17.75
N GLN A 153 -8.47 2.90 -18.19
CA GLN A 153 -8.47 3.30 -19.60
C GLN A 153 -7.68 2.34 -20.50
N ILE A 154 -6.56 1.81 -20.00
CA ILE A 154 -5.77 0.80 -20.70
C ILE A 154 -6.55 -0.51 -20.81
N LEU A 155 -7.16 -0.98 -19.73
CA LEU A 155 -7.96 -2.22 -19.72
C LEU A 155 -9.14 -2.12 -20.70
N GLN A 156 -9.79 -0.97 -20.77
CA GLN A 156 -10.87 -0.70 -21.74
C GLN A 156 -10.38 -0.45 -23.18
N GLY A 157 -9.06 -0.37 -23.42
CA GLY A 157 -8.49 -0.08 -24.73
C GLY A 157 -8.63 1.39 -25.18
N ARG A 158 -8.97 2.30 -24.26
CA ARG A 158 -9.01 3.77 -24.53
C ARG A 158 -7.63 4.41 -24.56
N VAL A 159 -6.68 3.81 -23.86
CA VAL A 159 -5.24 4.14 -23.93
C VAL A 159 -4.51 2.91 -24.49
N PRO A 160 -3.63 3.08 -25.50
CA PRO A 160 -2.90 1.96 -26.09
C PRO A 160 -1.87 1.37 -25.14
N GLU A 161 -1.59 0.07 -25.26
CA GLU A 161 -0.57 -0.64 -24.47
C GLU A 161 0.87 -0.17 -24.80
N GLN A 162 1.07 0.45 -25.97
CA GLN A 162 2.33 1.06 -26.40
C GLN A 162 2.50 2.51 -25.86
N ASN A 163 2.08 2.72 -24.59
CA ASN A 163 2.23 4.01 -23.93
C ASN A 163 3.66 4.21 -23.38
N GLU A 164 4.00 5.45 -23.06
CA GLU A 164 5.33 5.82 -22.54
C GLU A 164 5.71 5.11 -21.22
N ARG A 165 4.70 4.73 -20.44
CA ARG A 165 4.89 4.05 -19.15
C ARG A 165 5.02 2.54 -19.27
N ARG A 166 4.90 1.98 -20.49
CA ARG A 166 4.93 0.54 -20.74
C ARG A 166 3.92 -0.23 -19.89
N ILE A 167 2.78 0.37 -19.62
CA ILE A 167 1.68 -0.26 -18.91
C ILE A 167 0.80 -0.98 -19.94
N THR A 168 0.96 -2.30 -20.04
CA THR A 168 0.11 -3.19 -20.85
C THR A 168 -1.17 -3.52 -20.09
N LYS A 169 -2.14 -4.19 -20.70
CA LYS A 169 -3.35 -4.65 -19.99
C LYS A 169 -3.03 -5.56 -18.79
N ALA A 170 -2.05 -6.45 -18.93
CA ALA A 170 -1.62 -7.31 -17.82
C ALA A 170 -1.03 -6.49 -16.68
N VAL A 171 -0.10 -5.57 -16.98
CA VAL A 171 0.48 -4.67 -15.99
C VAL A 171 -0.58 -3.75 -15.38
N ALA A 172 -1.50 -3.20 -16.18
CA ALA A 172 -2.60 -2.37 -15.69
C ALA A 172 -3.50 -3.11 -14.68
N LEU A 173 -3.79 -4.39 -14.94
CA LEU A 173 -4.59 -5.21 -14.03
C LEU A 173 -3.84 -5.51 -12.71
N ILE A 174 -2.54 -5.80 -12.79
CA ILE A 174 -1.66 -6.00 -11.62
C ILE A 174 -1.64 -4.72 -10.76
N LEU A 175 -1.35 -3.58 -11.40
CA LEU A 175 -1.30 -2.28 -10.71
C LEU A 175 -2.67 -1.91 -10.13
N LEU A 176 -3.76 -2.13 -10.87
CA LEU A 176 -5.11 -1.82 -10.39
C LEU A 176 -5.50 -2.66 -9.17
N ALA A 177 -5.19 -3.97 -9.19
CA ALA A 177 -5.43 -4.86 -8.04
C ALA A 177 -4.70 -4.39 -6.79
N HIS A 178 -3.51 -3.82 -6.95
CA HIS A 178 -2.71 -3.24 -5.88
C HIS A 178 -3.25 -1.87 -5.43
N TYR A 179 -3.39 -0.93 -6.36
CA TYR A 179 -3.77 0.46 -6.04
C TYR A 179 -5.17 0.60 -5.45
N VAL A 180 -6.10 -0.30 -5.76
CA VAL A 180 -7.41 -0.31 -5.09
C VAL A 180 -7.27 -0.64 -3.60
N ALA A 181 -6.31 -1.46 -3.21
CA ALA A 181 -5.99 -1.65 -1.79
C ALA A 181 -5.32 -0.40 -1.19
N ASP A 182 -4.32 0.15 -1.86
CA ASP A 182 -3.56 1.31 -1.41
C ASP A 182 -4.45 2.52 -1.12
N ILE A 183 -5.37 2.87 -2.03
CA ILE A 183 -6.25 4.03 -1.88
C ILE A 183 -7.24 3.89 -0.71
N HIS A 184 -7.42 2.68 -0.16
CA HIS A 184 -8.21 2.42 1.04
C HIS A 184 -7.37 2.40 2.32
N GLN A 185 -6.04 2.63 2.24
CA GLN A 185 -5.19 2.86 3.40
C GLN A 185 -5.12 4.37 3.67
N PRO A 186 -5.54 4.86 4.85
CA PRO A 186 -5.69 6.30 5.10
C PRO A 186 -4.42 7.14 4.86
N LEU A 187 -3.25 6.59 5.20
CA LEU A 187 -1.98 7.30 5.07
C LEU A 187 -1.35 7.19 3.67
N HIS A 188 -1.99 6.46 2.74
CA HIS A 188 -1.69 6.54 1.31
C HIS A 188 -2.43 7.69 0.61
N VAL A 189 -3.34 8.36 1.32
CA VAL A 189 -4.12 9.46 0.74
C VAL A 189 -3.89 10.76 1.49
N GLY A 190 -3.79 10.71 2.83
CA GLY A 190 -3.61 11.87 3.69
C GLY A 190 -2.22 11.95 4.30
N ALA A 191 -1.66 13.17 4.37
CA ALA A 191 -0.39 13.47 5.01
C ALA A 191 -0.48 14.72 5.88
N GLU A 192 0.32 14.80 6.94
CA GLU A 192 0.44 16.01 7.75
C GLU A 192 1.60 16.85 7.25
N TYR A 193 1.47 18.16 7.37
CA TYR A 193 2.48 19.12 6.97
C TYR A 193 2.88 20.01 8.14
N PHE A 194 4.16 20.32 8.23
CA PHE A 194 4.74 21.08 9.33
C PHE A 194 5.59 22.25 8.81
N ASP A 195 5.54 23.38 9.51
CA ASP A 195 6.46 24.49 9.26
C ASP A 195 7.88 24.15 9.78
N GLN A 196 8.82 25.05 9.54
CA GLN A 196 10.22 24.89 9.96
C GLN A 196 10.39 24.87 11.50
N GLN A 197 9.35 25.21 12.26
CA GLN A 197 9.31 25.18 13.72
C GLN A 197 8.59 23.95 14.26
N GLY A 198 8.19 23.01 13.38
CA GLY A 198 7.51 21.80 13.76
C GLY A 198 6.02 21.94 14.10
N ARG A 199 5.38 23.06 13.73
CA ARG A 199 3.95 23.29 13.91
C ARG A 199 3.21 22.89 12.65
N VAL A 200 2.01 22.30 12.83
CA VAL A 200 1.13 21.97 11.70
C VAL A 200 0.87 23.21 10.83
N ALA A 201 1.03 23.05 9.51
CA ALA A 201 0.96 24.14 8.54
C ALA A 201 0.10 23.75 7.33
N ASP A 202 -0.48 24.76 6.68
CA ASP A 202 -1.20 24.63 5.42
C ASP A 202 -0.20 24.79 4.25
N PRO A 203 0.16 23.70 3.53
CA PRO A 203 1.16 23.77 2.48
C PRO A 203 0.69 24.53 1.22
N ASP A 204 -0.60 24.76 1.07
CA ASP A 204 -1.10 25.59 -0.02
C ASP A 204 -0.84 27.09 0.26
N LYS A 205 -0.69 27.48 1.53
CA LYS A 205 -0.33 28.82 1.98
C LYS A 205 1.17 28.96 2.28
N ASP A 206 1.73 28.00 3.02
CA ASP A 206 3.16 27.96 3.33
C ASP A 206 3.89 26.96 2.41
N LYS A 207 4.53 27.49 1.37
CA LYS A 207 5.27 26.65 0.41
C LYS A 207 6.58 26.07 0.97
N SER A 208 6.98 26.48 2.18
CA SER A 208 8.12 25.88 2.90
C SER A 208 7.71 24.75 3.85
N ALA A 209 6.42 24.46 3.97
CA ALA A 209 5.93 23.38 4.81
C ALA A 209 6.47 22.01 4.33
N LEU A 210 6.91 21.22 5.28
CA LEU A 210 7.49 19.90 5.06
C LEU A 210 6.44 18.82 5.32
N ARG A 211 6.29 17.87 4.40
CA ARG A 211 5.39 16.74 4.56
C ARG A 211 6.02 15.61 5.34
N ASP A 212 5.21 14.77 5.94
CA ASP A 212 5.61 13.55 6.66
C ASP A 212 5.55 12.28 5.79
N GLU A 213 5.17 12.40 4.51
CA GLU A 213 4.97 11.27 3.59
C GLU A 213 4.05 10.19 4.17
N GLY A 214 2.86 10.58 4.61
CA GLY A 214 1.90 9.65 5.20
C GLY A 214 2.42 8.98 6.47
N GLY A 215 3.22 9.65 7.28
CA GLY A 215 3.77 9.13 8.54
C GLY A 215 5.04 8.27 8.39
N ASN A 216 5.65 8.21 7.21
CA ASN A 216 6.87 7.41 6.99
C ASN A 216 8.08 7.91 7.78
N THR A 217 8.11 9.17 8.15
CA THR A 217 9.22 9.80 8.88
C THR A 217 8.99 9.86 10.39
N PHE A 218 7.77 9.60 10.84
CA PHE A 218 7.41 9.64 12.26
C PHE A 218 7.48 8.28 12.94
N THR A 219 8.06 8.25 14.14
CA THR A 219 8.06 7.07 15.00
C THR A 219 6.78 7.06 15.84
N LEU A 220 6.04 5.95 15.83
CA LEU A 220 4.80 5.80 16.58
C LEU A 220 5.06 5.28 18.00
N GLU A 221 4.43 5.91 18.99
CA GLU A 221 4.35 5.45 20.38
C GLU A 221 2.89 5.28 20.80
N LEU A 222 2.51 4.06 21.17
CA LEU A 222 1.16 3.71 21.62
C LEU A 222 1.13 3.52 23.13
N SER A 223 0.02 3.91 23.77
CA SER A 223 -0.13 3.95 25.22
C SER A 223 -0.22 2.57 25.87
N ASP A 224 -0.64 1.55 25.13
CA ASP A 224 -0.83 0.18 25.59
C ASP A 224 0.26 -0.79 25.13
N GLU A 225 1.28 -0.32 24.41
CA GLU A 225 2.44 -1.14 24.12
C GLU A 225 3.31 -1.34 25.37
N PRO A 226 3.72 -2.59 25.67
CA PRO A 226 4.65 -2.83 26.76
C PRO A 226 5.97 -2.11 26.51
N PRO A 227 6.66 -1.64 27.58
CA PRO A 227 7.95 -0.95 27.43
C PRO A 227 8.92 -1.79 26.61
N ARG A 228 9.40 -1.24 25.50
CA ARG A 228 10.23 -1.95 24.51
C ARG A 228 11.55 -2.36 25.10
N ARG A 229 11.97 -3.60 24.87
CA ARG A 229 13.33 -4.05 25.17
C ARG A 229 14.34 -3.24 24.34
N ARG A 230 15.49 -2.87 24.95
CA ARG A 230 16.59 -2.21 24.24
C ARG A 230 16.93 -2.97 22.94
N GLY A 231 16.96 -2.28 21.81
CA GLY A 231 17.36 -2.83 20.50
C GLY A 231 16.21 -3.19 19.54
N ILE A 232 14.96 -2.96 19.93
CA ILE A 232 13.82 -3.09 18.98
C ILE A 232 13.70 -1.75 18.24
N HIS A 233 13.68 -1.82 16.89
CA HIS A 233 13.44 -0.64 16.05
C HIS A 233 12.07 -0.04 16.37
N LYS A 234 12.04 1.28 16.57
CA LYS A 234 10.79 2.02 16.73
C LYS A 234 9.95 1.86 15.47
N LYS A 235 8.65 1.58 15.63
CA LYS A 235 7.71 1.47 14.50
C LYS A 235 7.49 2.83 13.86
N LYS A 236 7.44 2.89 12.54
CA LYS A 236 6.98 4.08 11.83
C LYS A 236 5.46 4.11 11.83
N LEU A 237 4.88 5.31 11.87
CA LEU A 237 3.43 5.48 11.85
C LEU A 237 2.82 4.84 10.60
N HIS A 238 3.39 5.08 9.43
CA HIS A 238 2.95 4.45 8.18
C HIS A 238 3.01 2.91 8.27
N GLY A 239 4.17 2.38 8.67
CA GLY A 239 4.36 0.93 8.80
C GLY A 239 3.44 0.26 9.83
N PHE A 240 2.95 0.98 10.83
CA PHE A 240 1.92 0.47 11.73
C PHE A 240 0.61 0.17 10.98
N TRP A 241 0.17 1.06 10.10
CA TRP A 241 -1.04 0.88 9.29
C TRP A 241 -0.88 -0.25 8.28
N ASP A 242 0.31 -0.37 7.67
CA ASP A 242 0.59 -1.38 6.66
C ASP A 242 0.72 -2.79 7.24
N TYR A 243 1.33 -2.93 8.42
CA TYR A 243 1.71 -4.23 8.96
C TYR A 243 0.98 -4.56 10.26
N ASP A 244 1.12 -3.69 11.28
CA ASP A 244 0.69 -4.06 12.63
C ASP A 244 -0.82 -4.10 12.75
N ALA A 245 -1.53 -3.12 12.17
CA ALA A 245 -2.98 -3.09 12.17
C ALA A 245 -3.61 -4.21 11.32
N VAL A 246 -2.95 -4.59 10.20
CA VAL A 246 -3.37 -5.76 9.39
C VAL A 246 -3.13 -7.06 10.15
N ASN A 247 -1.95 -7.22 10.76
CA ASN A 247 -1.61 -8.42 11.53
C ASN A 247 -2.51 -8.60 12.74
N ALA A 248 -2.95 -7.49 13.37
CA ALA A 248 -3.85 -7.52 14.52
C ALA A 248 -5.22 -8.13 14.21
N LEU A 249 -5.62 -8.23 12.94
CA LEU A 249 -6.83 -8.97 12.53
C LEU A 249 -6.76 -10.47 12.89
N PHE A 250 -5.56 -11.01 13.07
CA PHE A 250 -5.28 -12.43 13.29
C PHE A 250 -4.67 -12.73 14.66
N LEU A 251 -4.27 -11.71 15.40
CA LEU A 251 -3.62 -11.84 16.69
C LEU A 251 -4.59 -11.41 17.79
N GLN A 252 -4.66 -12.17 18.88
CA GLN A 252 -5.50 -11.81 20.04
C GLN A 252 -4.94 -10.60 20.80
N GLU A 253 -3.64 -10.31 20.62
CA GLU A 253 -2.96 -9.18 21.24
C GLU A 253 -2.02 -8.52 20.23
N PRO A 254 -1.76 -7.20 20.33
CA PRO A 254 -0.76 -6.52 19.52
C PRO A 254 0.61 -7.17 19.71
N GLY A 255 1.15 -7.74 18.67
CA GLY A 255 2.44 -8.43 18.75
C GLY A 255 3.15 -8.53 17.42
N THR A 256 4.47 -8.69 17.49
CA THR A 256 5.27 -8.99 16.30
C THR A 256 5.11 -10.47 15.96
N LEU A 257 4.72 -10.78 14.73
CA LEU A 257 4.68 -12.13 14.20
C LEU A 257 6.04 -12.82 14.34
N ARG A 258 6.01 -14.05 14.84
CA ARG A 258 7.21 -14.91 14.91
C ARG A 258 7.36 -15.69 13.61
N LYS A 259 8.58 -16.16 13.35
CA LYS A 259 8.84 -17.05 12.23
C LYS A 259 8.01 -18.33 12.39
N GLY A 260 7.12 -18.59 11.45
CA GLY A 260 6.20 -19.74 11.48
C GLY A 260 4.73 -19.34 11.75
N ASP A 261 4.47 -18.20 12.36
CA ASP A 261 3.10 -17.75 12.67
C ASP A 261 2.27 -17.55 11.38
N MET A 262 2.89 -17.18 10.25
CA MET A 262 2.21 -17.08 8.95
C MET A 262 1.53 -18.39 8.56
N GLN A 263 2.19 -19.52 8.69
CA GLN A 263 1.63 -20.82 8.29
C GLN A 263 0.67 -21.41 9.32
N THR A 264 0.93 -21.17 10.60
CA THR A 264 0.20 -21.83 11.69
C THR A 264 -0.97 -21.02 12.22
N LEU A 265 -0.86 -19.69 12.23
CA LEU A 265 -1.88 -18.80 12.78
C LEU A 265 -2.60 -18.00 11.68
N ILE A 266 -1.87 -17.42 10.75
CA ILE A 266 -2.45 -16.47 9.78
C ILE A 266 -3.14 -17.20 8.63
N GLU A 267 -2.48 -18.13 7.94
CA GLU A 267 -3.06 -18.75 6.75
C GLU A 267 -4.41 -19.45 6.96
N PRO A 268 -4.66 -20.21 8.05
CA PRO A 268 -5.99 -20.78 8.29
C PRO A 268 -7.06 -19.71 8.52
N HIS A 269 -6.77 -18.71 9.36
CA HIS A 269 -7.70 -17.64 9.69
C HIS A 269 -7.91 -16.66 8.54
N LYS A 270 -6.87 -16.43 7.71
CA LYS A 270 -6.98 -15.61 6.48
C LYS A 270 -8.06 -16.17 5.55
N LYS A 271 -8.09 -17.48 5.31
CA LYS A 271 -9.11 -18.11 4.45
C LYS A 271 -10.52 -17.95 5.01
N GLU A 272 -10.66 -18.06 6.33
CA GLU A 272 -11.96 -17.86 7.00
C GLU A 272 -12.40 -16.41 6.87
N LEU A 273 -11.53 -15.45 7.20
CA LEU A 273 -11.80 -14.02 7.07
C LEU A 273 -12.15 -13.63 5.64
N ILE A 274 -11.40 -14.10 4.63
CA ILE A 274 -11.69 -13.81 3.22
C ILE A 274 -13.09 -14.32 2.85
N ARG A 275 -13.46 -15.55 3.23
CA ARG A 275 -14.78 -16.11 2.94
C ARG A 275 -15.89 -15.31 3.62
N GLU A 276 -15.70 -14.92 4.87
CA GLU A 276 -16.61 -14.05 5.60
C GLU A 276 -16.80 -12.72 4.85
N LEU A 277 -15.70 -12.01 4.59
CA LEU A 277 -15.72 -10.69 3.97
C LEU A 277 -16.21 -10.73 2.49
N ALA A 278 -15.99 -11.82 1.76
CA ALA A 278 -16.49 -11.94 0.39
C ALA A 278 -18.02 -12.16 0.32
N THR A 279 -18.62 -12.73 1.39
CA THR A 279 -20.06 -13.05 1.42
C THR A 279 -20.90 -11.97 2.10
N GLN A 280 -20.36 -11.26 3.09
CA GLN A 280 -21.05 -10.17 3.78
C GLN A 280 -20.86 -8.87 3.00
N GLU A 281 -21.94 -8.15 2.74
CA GLU A 281 -21.84 -6.86 2.05
C GLU A 281 -21.30 -5.79 2.99
N PRO A 282 -20.19 -5.08 2.62
CA PRO A 282 -19.65 -4.01 3.45
C PRO A 282 -20.55 -2.77 3.42
N ASN A 283 -20.48 -1.98 4.49
CA ASN A 283 -21.16 -0.70 4.53
C ASN A 283 -20.55 0.31 3.55
N ASN A 284 -21.39 1.14 2.93
CA ASN A 284 -20.98 2.29 2.11
C ASN A 284 -19.94 1.97 1.01
N TRP A 285 -19.96 0.76 0.44
CA TRP A 285 -19.02 0.39 -0.61
C TRP A 285 -19.46 0.81 -2.00
N ARG A 286 -20.79 0.92 -2.20
CA ARG A 286 -21.38 1.15 -3.52
C ARG A 286 -21.06 2.56 -4.00
N MET A 287 -20.68 2.64 -5.27
CA MET A 287 -20.56 3.92 -5.94
C MET A 287 -21.95 4.52 -6.21
N PRO A 288 -22.08 5.85 -6.17
CA PRO A 288 -23.32 6.49 -6.55
C PRO A 288 -23.72 6.09 -8.00
N PRO A 289 -25.01 5.99 -8.30
CA PRO A 289 -25.45 5.65 -9.64
C PRO A 289 -24.97 6.67 -10.68
N ASN A 290 -24.64 6.21 -11.88
CA ASN A 290 -24.21 7.04 -13.01
C ASN A 290 -22.85 7.75 -12.86
N VAL A 291 -22.06 7.43 -11.85
CA VAL A 291 -20.67 7.93 -11.74
C VAL A 291 -19.79 7.18 -12.74
N PRO A 292 -19.04 7.89 -13.60
CA PRO A 292 -18.07 7.26 -14.50
C PRO A 292 -16.98 6.54 -13.70
N VAL A 293 -16.55 5.37 -14.16
CA VAL A 293 -15.48 4.59 -13.51
C VAL A 293 -14.16 5.38 -13.38
N ASP A 294 -13.89 6.32 -14.26
CA ASP A 294 -12.72 7.20 -14.20
C ASP A 294 -12.72 8.15 -12.99
N SER A 295 -13.88 8.37 -12.37
CA SER A 295 -14.02 9.23 -11.17
C SER A 295 -13.97 8.44 -9.85
N TYR A 296 -13.88 7.11 -9.89
CA TYR A 296 -13.95 6.27 -8.70
C TYR A 296 -12.81 6.56 -7.72
N ALA A 297 -11.58 6.66 -8.22
CA ALA A 297 -10.41 6.90 -7.38
C ALA A 297 -10.51 8.21 -6.59
N GLU A 298 -11.02 9.28 -7.20
CA GLU A 298 -11.20 10.55 -6.52
C GLU A 298 -12.25 10.47 -5.42
N ILE A 299 -13.38 9.80 -5.69
CA ILE A 299 -14.43 9.60 -4.68
C ILE A 299 -13.88 8.75 -3.52
N TRP A 300 -13.13 7.69 -3.79
CA TRP A 300 -12.50 6.86 -2.77
C TRP A 300 -11.50 7.67 -1.93
N ALA A 301 -10.67 8.50 -2.57
CA ALA A 301 -9.76 9.41 -1.86
C ALA A 301 -10.54 10.36 -0.93
N ASP A 302 -11.65 10.96 -1.42
CA ASP A 302 -12.48 11.85 -0.63
C ASP A 302 -13.19 11.15 0.55
N GLU A 303 -13.51 9.86 0.42
CA GLU A 303 -14.08 9.04 1.49
C GLU A 303 -13.03 8.66 2.54
N ILE A 304 -11.78 8.42 2.14
CA ILE A 304 -10.71 8.00 3.06
C ILE A 304 -10.07 9.18 3.81
N LEU A 305 -10.08 10.39 3.26
CA LEU A 305 -9.49 11.58 3.87
C LEU A 305 -10.01 11.91 5.27
N PRO A 306 -11.32 11.79 5.60
CA PRO A 306 -11.81 11.94 6.98
C PRO A 306 -11.17 10.93 7.94
N ILE A 307 -10.92 9.71 7.50
CA ILE A 307 -10.29 8.65 8.31
C ILE A 307 -8.81 8.98 8.52
N ALA A 308 -8.11 9.46 7.47
CA ALA A 308 -6.74 9.94 7.59
C ALA A 308 -6.64 11.09 8.62
N ARG A 309 -7.55 12.06 8.56
CA ARG A 309 -7.60 13.16 9.56
C ARG A 309 -7.78 12.63 10.97
N GLU A 310 -8.65 11.65 11.17
CA GLU A 310 -8.85 11.05 12.48
C GLU A 310 -7.60 10.29 12.94
N ALA A 311 -6.89 9.59 12.05
CA ALA A 311 -5.63 8.92 12.37
C ALA A 311 -4.58 9.88 12.92
N TYR A 312 -4.44 11.05 12.30
CA TYR A 312 -3.54 12.11 12.78
C TYR A 312 -4.08 12.83 14.02
N ALA A 313 -5.36 13.12 14.09
CA ALA A 313 -5.97 13.84 15.21
C ALA A 313 -5.85 13.10 16.54
N ARG A 314 -5.77 11.77 16.53
CA ARG A 314 -5.57 10.91 17.70
C ARG A 314 -4.12 10.91 18.22
N LEU A 315 -3.19 11.54 17.51
CA LEU A 315 -1.77 11.57 17.82
C LEU A 315 -1.31 13.00 18.16
N GLN A 316 -0.34 13.08 19.05
CA GLN A 316 0.43 14.28 19.31
C GLN A 316 1.80 14.13 18.66
N PHE A 317 2.19 15.11 17.87
CA PHE A 317 3.51 15.15 17.23
C PHE A 317 4.46 15.96 18.10
N ILE A 318 5.61 15.36 18.43
CA ILE A 318 6.65 15.95 19.28
C ILE A 318 8.01 15.82 18.60
N ASP A 319 8.93 16.68 19.00
CA ASP A 319 10.32 16.75 18.47
C ASP A 319 10.34 16.84 16.93
N VAL A 320 9.37 17.55 16.36
CA VAL A 320 9.25 17.70 14.90
C VAL A 320 10.38 18.59 14.37
N HIS A 321 11.11 18.05 13.40
CA HIS A 321 12.27 18.72 12.80
C HIS A 321 12.43 18.35 11.32
N PRO A 322 13.10 19.19 10.51
CA PRO A 322 13.50 18.82 9.16
C PRO A 322 14.50 17.64 9.16
N GLN A 323 14.24 16.65 8.32
CA GLN A 323 15.13 15.50 8.10
C GLN A 323 15.45 15.37 6.62
N GLN A 324 16.74 15.23 6.29
CA GLN A 324 17.15 14.94 4.93
C GLN A 324 16.92 13.48 4.57
N GLU A 325 16.14 13.25 3.54
CA GLU A 325 15.87 11.92 2.97
C GLU A 325 16.24 11.95 1.48
N GLU A 326 17.35 11.31 1.11
CA GLU A 326 17.90 11.33 -0.25
C GLU A 326 18.05 12.78 -0.78
N ASP A 327 17.22 13.18 -1.74
CA ASP A 327 17.22 14.52 -2.36
C ASP A 327 16.10 15.45 -1.84
N ARG A 328 15.37 15.03 -0.79
CA ARG A 328 14.22 15.74 -0.22
C ARG A 328 14.43 16.07 1.24
N ILE A 329 13.77 17.12 1.71
CA ILE A 329 13.66 17.45 3.12
C ILE A 329 12.23 17.19 3.54
N LEU A 330 12.06 16.38 4.58
CA LEU A 330 10.77 15.95 5.12
C LEU A 330 10.65 16.40 6.58
N ALA A 331 9.42 16.46 7.11
CA ALA A 331 9.20 16.57 8.53
C ALA A 331 9.40 15.19 9.18
N ALA A 332 10.12 15.11 10.28
CA ALA A 332 10.33 13.88 11.05
C ALA A 332 10.17 14.14 12.54
N GLY A 333 9.89 13.11 13.33
CA GLY A 333 9.70 13.24 14.78
C GLY A 333 9.06 11.99 15.38
N GLU A 334 8.35 12.21 16.49
CA GLU A 334 7.60 11.17 17.18
C GLU A 334 6.09 11.48 17.13
N ALA A 335 5.28 10.45 16.90
CA ALA A 335 3.83 10.48 16.93
C ALA A 335 3.38 9.66 18.15
N VAL A 336 2.88 10.35 19.17
CA VAL A 336 2.52 9.78 20.47
C VAL A 336 1.00 9.72 20.57
N GLU A 337 0.44 8.58 20.96
CA GLU A 337 -0.99 8.44 21.18
C GLU A 337 -1.49 9.42 22.26
N LYS A 338 -2.53 10.18 21.92
CA LYS A 338 -3.23 11.02 22.91
C LYS A 338 -4.02 10.15 23.87
N PRO A 339 -4.17 10.56 25.15
CA PRO A 339 -5.00 9.82 26.09
C PRO A 339 -6.41 9.56 25.56
N ALA A 340 -6.85 8.33 25.66
CA ALA A 340 -8.08 7.80 25.08
C ALA A 340 -9.36 8.26 25.83
N ALA A 341 -9.50 9.54 26.15
CA ALA A 341 -10.59 10.03 26.97
C ALA A 341 -12.00 9.75 26.42
N ASN A 342 -12.18 9.74 25.09
CA ASN A 342 -13.49 9.58 24.46
C ASN A 342 -13.52 8.76 23.15
N HIS A 343 -12.41 8.15 22.70
CA HIS A 343 -12.30 7.58 21.35
C HIS A 343 -11.69 6.17 21.28
N GLY A 344 -11.51 5.50 22.42
CA GLY A 344 -10.87 4.18 22.46
C GLY A 344 -9.36 4.21 22.12
N VAL A 345 -8.72 3.07 22.31
CA VAL A 345 -7.27 2.90 22.08
C VAL A 345 -6.96 2.92 20.59
N TYR A 346 -5.88 3.59 20.21
CA TYR A 346 -5.52 3.84 18.80
C TYR A 346 -5.42 2.55 17.99
N HIS A 347 -4.71 1.54 18.47
CA HIS A 347 -4.51 0.31 17.70
C HIS A 347 -5.82 -0.47 17.49
N VAL A 348 -6.73 -0.49 18.47
CA VAL A 348 -8.03 -1.16 18.32
C VAL A 348 -8.89 -0.46 17.28
N TRP A 349 -8.93 0.87 17.34
CA TRP A 349 -9.63 1.67 16.34
C TRP A 349 -9.05 1.47 14.94
N ALA A 350 -7.72 1.55 14.79
CA ALA A 350 -7.05 1.40 13.50
C ALA A 350 -7.25 -0.01 12.90
N THR A 351 -7.19 -1.06 13.73
CA THR A 351 -7.46 -2.44 13.29
C THR A 351 -8.89 -2.59 12.73
N ASN A 352 -9.89 -1.99 13.40
CA ASN A 352 -11.27 -2.00 12.90
C ASN A 352 -11.39 -1.24 11.58
N VAL A 353 -10.76 -0.07 11.46
CA VAL A 353 -10.71 0.70 10.20
C VAL A 353 -10.07 -0.14 9.10
N VAL A 354 -8.93 -0.77 9.36
CA VAL A 354 -8.24 -1.63 8.37
C VAL A 354 -9.14 -2.77 7.92
N ARG A 355 -9.84 -3.44 8.84
CA ARG A 355 -10.79 -4.51 8.47
C ARG A 355 -11.89 -4.01 7.54
N ASP A 356 -12.49 -2.87 7.87
CA ASP A 356 -13.59 -2.30 7.09
C ASP A 356 -13.12 -1.82 5.72
N GLU A 357 -11.94 -1.21 5.64
CA GLU A 357 -11.39 -0.70 4.39
C GLU A 357 -10.87 -1.83 3.46
N LEU A 358 -10.23 -2.89 4.00
CA LEU A 358 -9.88 -4.08 3.21
C LEU A 358 -11.12 -4.78 2.66
N HIS A 359 -12.19 -4.89 3.47
CA HIS A 359 -13.49 -5.42 3.06
C HIS A 359 -14.06 -4.63 1.88
N LYS A 360 -14.14 -3.32 2.03
CA LYS A 360 -14.63 -2.38 1.03
C LYS A 360 -13.81 -2.43 -0.27
N ALA A 361 -12.47 -2.41 -0.14
CA ALA A 361 -11.53 -2.48 -1.26
C ALA A 361 -11.71 -3.75 -2.10
N GLY A 362 -11.86 -4.92 -1.46
CA GLY A 362 -12.07 -6.18 -2.17
C GLY A 362 -13.37 -6.20 -2.99
N TRP A 363 -14.46 -5.67 -2.42
CA TRP A 363 -15.73 -5.56 -3.12
C TRP A 363 -15.68 -4.54 -4.26
N ARG A 364 -15.04 -3.40 -4.04
CA ARG A 364 -14.84 -2.34 -5.04
C ARG A 364 -13.96 -2.80 -6.20
N LEU A 365 -12.91 -3.57 -5.92
CA LEU A 365 -12.07 -4.16 -6.95
C LEU A 365 -12.87 -5.11 -7.83
N ALA A 366 -13.67 -6.01 -7.23
CA ALA A 366 -14.53 -6.93 -8.00
C ALA A 366 -15.54 -6.19 -8.87
N ASP A 367 -16.27 -5.22 -8.30
CA ASP A 367 -17.28 -4.42 -9.02
C ASP A 367 -16.66 -3.60 -10.15
N LEU A 368 -15.52 -2.97 -9.92
CA LEU A 368 -14.79 -2.22 -10.94
C LEU A 368 -14.38 -3.13 -12.10
N LEU A 369 -13.80 -4.30 -11.80
CA LEU A 369 -13.36 -5.25 -12.83
C LEU A 369 -14.54 -5.83 -13.63
N GLU A 370 -15.70 -6.07 -13.01
CA GLU A 370 -16.92 -6.47 -13.72
C GLU A 370 -17.41 -5.41 -14.71
N LYS A 371 -17.24 -4.13 -14.37
CA LYS A 371 -17.68 -3.01 -15.23
C LYS A 371 -16.76 -2.73 -16.41
N ILE A 372 -15.48 -3.06 -16.27
CA ILE A 372 -14.48 -2.66 -17.28
C ILE A 372 -13.96 -3.80 -18.15
N LEU A 373 -14.14 -5.06 -17.75
CA LEU A 373 -13.72 -6.25 -18.50
C LEU A 373 -14.92 -7.02 -19.09
#